data_7d4375150951ff6d3aaf902919894740
#
_entry.id   7d4375150951ff6d3aaf902919894740
#
_cell.length_a   1.000
_cell.length_b   1.000
_cell.length_c   1.000
_cell.angle_alpha   90.00
_cell.angle_beta   90.00
_cell.angle_gamma   90.00
#
_symmetry.space_group_name_H-M   'P 1'
#
loop_
_entity.id
_entity.type
_entity.pdbx_description
1 polymer ?
#
loop_
_entity_poly.entity_id
_entity_poly.type
_entity_poly.pdbx_seq_one_letter_code
_entity_poly.pdbx_strand_id
1 'polypeptide(L)'
;MRRLLMGVALAALVGVSACTAAQTQSPPAPAADAGAYSVSVVASGLDLPWGLSFLPDGTMLVAERNGALRVIQNGALRPEPVAGVPDVFAEGQGGLFEVQPHPRFAENRLVYLTYAAGDGDANRTTLARAVFDGQSLSNLEVLWQASPEKEGGAHFGGRMLFLPDDTMLLTLGDGFAYREQAQSLDSNLGKVVRLTLDGDPAPGNPLAAQGARPEIWTYGHRNVQGVAMDPATGRIWTNEHGPRGGDEVNEMRAGANYGWPVITYGVDYSGAVISPFTEREGMEQPLVYWVPSIAPSGMAFYNGALFPAWQGDLFVSALAGAQLRRIDLDADGAVQGQEILLQEVEGRFRNVVQGPDGALYLLAESTGADQSGQVLRLAPPS
;
A
#
# COMPACT_ATOMS: atom_id res chain seq x y z
N MET A 1 23.25 59.70 -57.82
CA MET A 1 22.90 59.52 -56.37
C MET A 1 21.67 58.62 -56.30
N ARG A 2 21.87 57.30 -56.06
CA ARG A 2 20.78 56.34 -55.92
C ARG A 2 20.57 56.05 -54.45
N ARG A 3 19.37 56.30 -53.94
CA ARG A 3 18.98 55.94 -52.59
C ARG A 3 18.48 54.51 -52.57
N LEU A 4 19.12 53.65 -51.78
CA LEU A 4 18.71 52.30 -51.44
C LEU A 4 17.66 52.39 -50.35
N LEU A 5 16.47 51.87 -50.57
CA LEU A 5 15.44 51.62 -49.58
C LEU A 5 15.62 50.18 -49.07
N MET A 6 15.98 50.04 -47.77
CA MET A 6 15.96 48.79 -47.06
C MET A 6 14.55 48.54 -46.52
N GLY A 7 13.88 47.54 -47.03
CA GLY A 7 12.61 47.05 -46.48
C GLY A 7 12.89 46.08 -45.31
N VAL A 8 12.35 46.39 -44.14
CA VAL A 8 12.37 45.48 -42.98
C VAL A 8 11.11 44.61 -43.07
N ALA A 9 11.31 43.34 -43.25
CA ALA A 9 10.22 42.34 -43.21
C ALA A 9 10.01 41.94 -41.73
N LEU A 10 8.83 42.27 -41.18
CA LEU A 10 8.39 41.88 -39.85
C LEU A 10 7.77 40.45 -39.97
N ALA A 11 8.46 39.42 -39.52
CA ALA A 11 7.91 38.10 -39.43
C ALA A 11 7.06 37.98 -38.16
N ALA A 12 5.74 37.92 -38.31
CA ALA A 12 4.82 37.60 -37.22
C ALA A 12 4.91 36.11 -36.91
N LEU A 13 5.48 35.76 -35.73
CA LEU A 13 5.34 34.43 -35.15
C LEU A 13 3.91 34.29 -34.59
N VAL A 14 3.10 33.51 -35.28
CA VAL A 14 1.82 33.04 -34.73
C VAL A 14 2.16 31.86 -33.80
N GLY A 15 2.18 32.12 -32.48
CA GLY A 15 2.26 31.10 -31.48
C GLY A 15 0.94 30.31 -31.44
N VAL A 16 0.95 29.09 -31.94
CA VAL A 16 -0.15 28.15 -31.75
C VAL A 16 -0.03 27.61 -30.32
N SER A 17 -0.81 28.19 -29.41
CA SER A 17 -1.06 27.57 -28.09
C SER A 17 -1.83 26.27 -28.34
N ALA A 18 -1.14 25.14 -28.29
CA ALA A 18 -1.79 23.84 -28.17
C ALA A 18 -2.41 23.78 -26.76
N CYS A 19 -3.72 24.02 -26.67
CA CYS A 19 -4.51 23.53 -25.54
C CYS A 19 -4.45 22.02 -25.57
N THR A 20 -3.57 21.40 -24.80
CA THR A 20 -3.67 19.99 -24.45
C THR A 20 -4.97 19.82 -23.66
N ALA A 21 -6.00 19.29 -24.31
CA ALA A 21 -7.20 18.83 -23.64
C ALA A 21 -6.76 17.80 -22.58
N ALA A 22 -7.18 18.01 -21.34
CA ALA A 22 -7.03 17.02 -20.27
C ALA A 22 -7.56 15.69 -20.82
N GLN A 23 -6.70 14.71 -20.99
CA GLN A 23 -7.13 13.36 -21.34
C GLN A 23 -7.82 12.81 -20.11
N THR A 24 -9.15 12.82 -20.10
CA THR A 24 -9.92 11.94 -19.22
C THR A 24 -9.49 10.53 -19.61
N GLN A 25 -8.70 9.86 -18.73
CA GLN A 25 -8.45 8.44 -18.94
C GLN A 25 -9.81 7.75 -19.00
N SER A 26 -10.16 7.25 -20.19
CA SER A 26 -11.24 6.30 -20.30
C SER A 26 -10.87 5.12 -19.38
N PRO A 27 -11.84 4.55 -18.62
CA PRO A 27 -11.54 3.35 -17.87
C PRO A 27 -10.88 2.36 -18.83
N PRO A 28 -9.75 1.73 -18.45
CA PRO A 28 -9.10 0.75 -19.29
C PRO A 28 -10.11 -0.33 -19.68
N ALA A 29 -9.94 -0.89 -20.88
CA ALA A 29 -10.79 -1.98 -21.36
C ALA A 29 -10.86 -3.09 -20.30
N PRO A 30 -11.98 -3.85 -20.21
CA PRO A 30 -12.01 -5.03 -19.36
C PRO A 30 -10.83 -5.93 -19.71
N ALA A 31 -10.10 -6.42 -18.67
CA ALA A 31 -9.09 -7.44 -18.86
C ALA A 31 -9.72 -8.68 -19.52
N ALA A 32 -8.92 -9.46 -20.25
CA ALA A 32 -9.38 -10.74 -20.77
C ALA A 32 -9.91 -11.60 -19.61
N ASP A 33 -10.99 -12.36 -19.88
CA ASP A 33 -11.69 -13.21 -18.88
C ASP A 33 -10.67 -13.94 -17.99
N ALA A 34 -10.74 -13.68 -16.68
CA ALA A 34 -9.82 -14.25 -15.68
C ALA A 34 -9.84 -15.77 -15.58
N GLY A 35 -10.77 -16.41 -16.29
CA GLY A 35 -11.06 -17.82 -16.12
C GLY A 35 -11.84 -18.13 -14.83
N ALA A 36 -12.30 -19.34 -14.70
CA ALA A 36 -13.07 -19.77 -13.53
C ALA A 36 -12.16 -19.87 -12.29
N TYR A 37 -12.61 -19.34 -11.18
CA TYR A 37 -12.00 -19.51 -9.85
C TYR A 37 -13.05 -19.97 -8.84
N SER A 38 -12.58 -20.51 -7.73
CA SER A 38 -13.39 -20.84 -6.57
C SER A 38 -12.85 -20.15 -5.33
N VAL A 39 -13.75 -19.79 -4.42
CA VAL A 39 -13.41 -19.20 -3.14
C VAL A 39 -13.79 -20.16 -2.03
N SER A 40 -12.88 -20.38 -1.10
CA SER A 40 -13.13 -21.18 0.11
C SER A 40 -12.69 -20.42 1.35
N VAL A 41 -13.45 -20.61 2.45
CA VAL A 41 -13.09 -20.06 3.75
C VAL A 41 -12.03 -20.98 4.37
N VAL A 42 -10.87 -20.42 4.71
CA VAL A 42 -9.78 -21.13 5.40
C VAL A 42 -9.97 -21.08 6.91
N ALA A 43 -10.31 -19.91 7.42
CA ALA A 43 -10.57 -19.68 8.84
C ALA A 43 -11.52 -18.50 9.02
N SER A 44 -12.27 -18.52 10.12
CA SER A 44 -13.19 -17.46 10.55
C SER A 44 -13.00 -17.14 12.04
N GLY A 45 -13.71 -16.14 12.56
CA GLY A 45 -13.60 -15.74 13.96
C GLY A 45 -12.48 -14.74 14.25
N LEU A 46 -12.04 -14.01 13.21
CA LEU A 46 -11.06 -12.94 13.35
C LEU A 46 -11.76 -11.61 13.70
N ASP A 47 -11.08 -10.74 14.45
CA ASP A 47 -11.57 -9.42 14.83
C ASP A 47 -10.77 -8.31 14.09
N LEU A 48 -11.39 -7.70 13.09
CA LEU A 48 -10.77 -6.65 12.27
C LEU A 48 -9.36 -7.03 11.76
N PRO A 49 -9.22 -8.16 11.03
CA PRO A 49 -7.92 -8.62 10.54
C PRO A 49 -7.31 -7.59 9.59
N TRP A 50 -6.01 -7.29 9.75
CA TRP A 50 -5.35 -6.25 8.97
C TRP A 50 -4.18 -6.76 8.11
N GLY A 51 -3.26 -7.52 8.68
CA GLY A 51 -2.09 -8.08 8.01
C GLY A 51 -2.12 -9.60 7.98
N LEU A 52 -1.71 -10.20 6.87
CA LEU A 52 -1.55 -11.66 6.70
C LEU A 52 -0.16 -11.94 6.15
N SER A 53 0.55 -12.84 6.79
CA SER A 53 1.81 -13.38 6.29
C SER A 53 1.91 -14.88 6.49
N PHE A 54 2.81 -15.53 5.74
CA PHE A 54 3.08 -16.94 5.84
C PHE A 54 4.46 -17.20 6.43
N LEU A 55 4.54 -18.12 7.38
CA LEU A 55 5.80 -18.71 7.79
C LEU A 55 6.27 -19.76 6.76
N PRO A 56 7.57 -20.13 6.74
CA PRO A 56 8.09 -21.10 5.79
C PRO A 56 7.42 -22.47 5.81
N ASP A 57 6.79 -22.85 6.92
CA ASP A 57 6.04 -24.09 7.08
C ASP A 57 4.57 -24.01 6.64
N GLY A 58 4.14 -22.86 6.09
CA GLY A 58 2.77 -22.60 5.68
C GLY A 58 1.83 -22.13 6.79
N THR A 59 2.31 -22.01 8.03
CA THR A 59 1.55 -21.37 9.12
C THR A 59 1.28 -19.90 8.77
N MET A 60 0.03 -19.43 9.00
CA MET A 60 -0.34 -18.05 8.78
C MET A 60 -0.28 -17.25 10.07
N LEU A 61 0.26 -16.06 10.00
CA LEU A 61 0.18 -15.02 11.03
C LEU A 61 -0.82 -13.97 10.57
N VAL A 62 -1.81 -13.67 11.42
CA VAL A 62 -2.81 -12.62 11.15
C VAL A 62 -2.76 -11.58 12.25
N ALA A 63 -2.45 -10.33 11.86
CA ALA A 63 -2.54 -9.18 12.75
C ALA A 63 -4.00 -8.70 12.79
N GLU A 64 -4.55 -8.54 14.01
CA GLU A 64 -5.85 -7.94 14.25
C GLU A 64 -5.66 -6.53 14.81
N ARG A 65 -6.44 -5.57 14.34
CA ARG A 65 -6.28 -4.15 14.72
C ARG A 65 -6.39 -3.88 16.21
N ASN A 66 -7.15 -4.70 16.93
CA ASN A 66 -7.26 -4.63 18.40
C ASN A 66 -5.94 -4.92 19.14
N GLY A 67 -4.88 -5.34 18.43
CA GLY A 67 -3.57 -5.67 18.99
C GLY A 67 -3.33 -7.18 19.13
N ALA A 68 -4.27 -8.04 18.74
CA ALA A 68 -4.04 -9.46 18.79
C ALA A 68 -3.25 -9.95 17.55
N LEU A 69 -2.30 -10.85 17.76
CA LEU A 69 -1.64 -11.62 16.71
C LEU A 69 -2.19 -13.05 16.75
N ARG A 70 -2.80 -13.48 15.67
CA ARG A 70 -3.45 -14.79 15.54
C ARG A 70 -2.61 -15.75 14.69
N VAL A 71 -2.73 -17.03 14.97
CA VAL A 71 -2.06 -18.11 14.25
C VAL A 71 -3.10 -19.01 13.64
N ILE A 72 -2.98 -19.28 12.32
CA ILE A 72 -3.77 -20.29 11.61
C ILE A 72 -2.80 -21.37 11.13
N GLN A 73 -3.04 -22.58 11.56
CA GLN A 73 -2.20 -23.74 11.21
C GLN A 73 -3.07 -24.90 10.76
N ASN A 74 -2.72 -25.53 9.65
CA ASN A 74 -3.49 -26.63 9.04
C ASN A 74 -4.98 -26.27 8.83
N GLY A 75 -5.27 -25.03 8.42
CA GLY A 75 -6.62 -24.54 8.18
C GLY A 75 -7.44 -24.25 9.45
N ALA A 76 -6.83 -24.28 10.64
CA ALA A 76 -7.51 -24.01 11.91
C ALA A 76 -6.94 -22.80 12.60
N LEU A 77 -7.83 -21.86 12.99
CA LEU A 77 -7.49 -20.73 13.86
C LEU A 77 -7.22 -21.25 15.27
N ARG A 78 -6.06 -20.92 15.83
CA ARG A 78 -5.78 -21.22 17.24
C ARG A 78 -6.69 -20.38 18.15
N PRO A 79 -7.26 -20.99 19.21
CA PRO A 79 -8.11 -20.25 20.15
C PRO A 79 -7.38 -19.06 20.80
N GLU A 80 -6.17 -19.31 21.30
CA GLU A 80 -5.40 -18.30 22.03
C GLU A 80 -4.55 -17.46 21.07
N PRO A 81 -4.54 -16.11 21.22
CA PRO A 81 -3.64 -15.24 20.49
C PRO A 81 -2.18 -15.45 20.96
N VAL A 82 -1.25 -14.96 20.15
CA VAL A 82 0.18 -14.95 20.48
C VAL A 82 0.41 -13.99 21.66
N ALA A 83 1.10 -14.47 22.70
CA ALA A 83 1.47 -13.64 23.84
C ALA A 83 2.66 -12.73 23.53
N GLY A 84 2.80 -11.62 24.27
CA GLY A 84 3.94 -10.71 24.17
C GLY A 84 3.87 -9.71 23.01
N VAL A 85 2.72 -9.55 22.37
CA VAL A 85 2.46 -8.44 21.44
C VAL A 85 2.46 -7.13 22.22
N PRO A 86 3.07 -6.03 21.70
CA PRO A 86 3.07 -4.75 22.39
C PRO A 86 1.67 -4.16 22.50
N ASP A 87 1.47 -3.28 23.49
CA ASP A 87 0.27 -2.47 23.58
C ASP A 87 0.18 -1.55 22.35
N VAL A 88 -1.01 -1.45 21.76
CA VAL A 88 -1.25 -0.65 20.57
C VAL A 88 -2.36 0.38 20.80
N PHE A 89 -2.25 1.52 20.15
CA PHE A 89 -3.32 2.50 20.07
C PHE A 89 -4.35 2.03 19.02
N ALA A 90 -5.45 1.42 19.47
CA ALA A 90 -6.43 0.74 18.60
C ALA A 90 -7.65 1.59 18.25
N GLU A 91 -7.60 2.91 18.40
CA GLU A 91 -8.71 3.80 18.05
C GLU A 91 -8.69 4.21 16.57
N GLY A 92 -9.89 4.39 16.01
CA GLY A 92 -10.04 4.81 14.61
C GLY A 92 -9.46 3.80 13.63
N GLN A 93 -8.40 4.18 12.92
CA GLN A 93 -7.63 3.33 12.01
C GLN A 93 -6.35 2.78 12.65
N GLY A 94 -6.06 3.14 13.89
CA GLY A 94 -4.90 2.65 14.63
C GLY A 94 -5.01 1.18 15.00
N GLY A 95 -3.93 0.61 15.52
CA GLY A 95 -3.87 -0.77 15.99
C GLY A 95 -2.58 -1.49 15.61
N LEU A 96 -2.62 -2.82 15.65
CA LEU A 96 -1.59 -3.68 15.05
C LEU A 96 -1.87 -3.79 13.55
N PHE A 97 -0.87 -3.43 12.72
CA PHE A 97 -1.05 -3.38 11.27
C PHE A 97 -0.52 -4.65 10.61
N GLU A 98 0.76 -4.84 10.61
CA GLU A 98 1.37 -5.93 9.90
C GLU A 98 2.36 -6.68 10.79
N VAL A 99 2.43 -8.00 10.59
CA VAL A 99 3.46 -8.84 11.19
C VAL A 99 4.03 -9.70 10.08
N GLN A 100 5.32 -9.55 9.80
CA GLN A 100 6.00 -10.29 8.75
C GLN A 100 7.21 -11.05 9.29
N PRO A 101 7.43 -12.31 8.87
CA PRO A 101 8.65 -13.02 9.20
C PRO A 101 9.84 -12.37 8.49
N HIS A 102 10.97 -12.33 9.19
CA HIS A 102 12.26 -11.99 8.60
C HIS A 102 12.55 -12.87 7.38
N PRO A 103 13.20 -12.40 6.30
CA PRO A 103 13.53 -13.23 5.13
C PRO A 103 14.29 -14.52 5.46
N ARG A 104 15.06 -14.52 6.56
CA ARG A 104 15.76 -15.70 7.10
C ARG A 104 15.10 -16.23 8.39
N PHE A 105 13.76 -16.24 8.44
CA PHE A 105 13.01 -16.64 9.65
C PHE A 105 13.35 -18.06 10.11
N ALA A 106 13.59 -18.99 9.21
CA ALA A 106 13.96 -20.37 9.55
C ALA A 106 15.24 -20.45 10.42
N GLU A 107 16.15 -19.47 10.27
CA GLU A 107 17.42 -19.40 10.97
C GLU A 107 17.31 -18.62 12.30
N ASN A 108 16.58 -17.49 12.28
CA ASN A 108 16.63 -16.51 13.36
C ASN A 108 15.31 -16.36 14.14
N ARG A 109 14.21 -16.89 13.63
CA ARG A 109 12.87 -16.82 14.24
C ARG A 109 12.35 -15.39 14.46
N LEU A 110 12.94 -14.39 13.80
CA LEU A 110 12.54 -13.00 13.93
C LEU A 110 11.27 -12.71 13.14
N VAL A 111 10.40 -11.90 13.73
CA VAL A 111 9.26 -11.26 13.08
C VAL A 111 9.33 -9.75 13.28
N TYR A 112 8.86 -9.01 12.29
CA TYR A 112 8.73 -7.56 12.34
C TYR A 112 7.27 -7.20 12.49
N LEU A 113 7.01 -6.17 13.29
CA LEU A 113 5.66 -5.68 13.57
C LEU A 113 5.59 -4.19 13.26
N THR A 114 4.50 -3.77 12.64
CA THR A 114 4.13 -2.36 12.53
C THR A 114 2.83 -2.11 13.28
N TYR A 115 2.78 -1.03 14.05
CA TYR A 115 1.61 -0.70 14.86
C TYR A 115 1.55 0.80 15.18
N ALA A 116 0.37 1.25 15.61
CA ALA A 116 0.20 2.57 16.19
C ALA A 116 0.60 2.52 17.67
N ALA A 117 1.63 3.28 18.05
CA ALA A 117 2.05 3.48 19.45
C ALA A 117 1.59 4.84 19.95
N GLY A 118 1.32 4.96 21.24
CA GLY A 118 0.87 6.19 21.89
C GLY A 118 -0.61 6.18 22.25
N ASP A 119 -1.26 7.31 22.16
CA ASP A 119 -2.68 7.52 22.50
C ASP A 119 -3.37 8.51 21.54
N GLY A 120 -4.56 8.97 21.87
CA GLY A 120 -5.33 9.90 21.02
C GLY A 120 -4.68 11.26 20.83
N ASP A 121 -3.90 11.71 21.80
CA ASP A 121 -3.27 13.02 21.81
C ASP A 121 -1.86 13.00 21.17
N ALA A 122 -1.16 11.85 21.27
CA ALA A 122 0.18 11.69 20.73
C ALA A 122 0.43 10.25 20.29
N ASN A 123 0.38 10.00 18.98
CA ASN A 123 0.59 8.68 18.43
C ASN A 123 1.44 8.70 17.15
N ARG A 124 1.95 7.53 16.80
CA ARG A 124 2.82 7.37 15.63
C ARG A 124 2.84 5.93 15.12
N THR A 125 3.16 5.73 13.86
CA THR A 125 3.51 4.43 13.31
C THR A 125 4.88 4.02 13.84
N THR A 126 4.95 2.80 14.39
CA THR A 126 6.14 2.23 15.02
C THR A 126 6.50 0.92 14.35
N LEU A 127 7.79 0.69 14.13
CA LEU A 127 8.39 -0.56 13.69
C LEU A 127 9.08 -1.22 14.87
N ALA A 128 8.77 -2.49 15.12
CA ALA A 128 9.45 -3.31 16.12
C ALA A 128 9.83 -4.67 15.55
N ARG A 129 10.71 -5.35 16.26
CA ARG A 129 11.17 -6.72 15.95
C ARG A 129 11.08 -7.57 17.21
N ALA A 130 10.75 -8.85 17.06
CA ALA A 130 10.71 -9.80 18.17
C ALA A 130 11.09 -11.21 17.69
N VAL A 131 11.44 -12.09 18.63
CA VAL A 131 11.61 -13.52 18.38
C VAL A 131 10.25 -14.20 18.56
N PHE A 132 9.80 -14.94 17.55
CA PHE A 132 8.57 -15.73 17.58
C PHE A 132 8.90 -17.22 17.74
N ASP A 133 8.48 -17.84 18.83
CA ASP A 133 8.70 -19.25 19.16
C ASP A 133 7.57 -20.19 18.67
N GLY A 134 6.52 -19.63 18.09
CA GLY A 134 5.31 -20.32 17.68
C GLY A 134 4.12 -20.09 18.60
N GLN A 135 4.32 -19.54 19.81
CA GLN A 135 3.27 -19.26 20.80
C GLN A 135 3.36 -17.84 21.37
N SER A 136 4.56 -17.29 21.46
CA SER A 136 4.81 -16.00 22.06
C SER A 136 5.87 -15.20 21.32
N LEU A 137 5.81 -13.87 21.51
CA LEU A 137 6.87 -12.94 21.15
C LEU A 137 7.75 -12.68 22.37
N SER A 138 9.05 -12.75 22.17
CA SER A 138 10.05 -12.41 23.19
C SER A 138 11.10 -11.47 22.62
N ASN A 139 11.89 -10.82 23.47
CA ASN A 139 12.92 -9.87 23.06
C ASN A 139 12.39 -8.79 22.11
N LEU A 140 11.19 -8.25 22.41
CA LEU A 140 10.61 -7.17 21.63
C LEU A 140 11.51 -5.93 21.70
N GLU A 141 11.88 -5.45 20.52
CA GLU A 141 12.73 -4.27 20.34
C GLU A 141 12.05 -3.28 19.39
N VAL A 142 11.86 -2.04 19.85
CA VAL A 142 11.42 -0.94 18.99
C VAL A 142 12.60 -0.47 18.17
N LEU A 143 12.53 -0.64 16.85
CA LEU A 143 13.61 -0.31 15.93
C LEU A 143 13.51 1.13 15.41
N TRP A 144 12.29 1.58 15.13
CA TRP A 144 12.07 2.89 14.52
C TRP A 144 10.66 3.42 14.82
N GLN A 145 10.55 4.75 14.85
CA GLN A 145 9.27 5.44 15.09
C GLN A 145 9.14 6.66 14.18
N ALA A 146 7.96 6.84 13.60
CA ALA A 146 7.66 8.01 12.79
C ALA A 146 7.70 9.31 13.60
N SER A 147 8.15 10.38 13.00
CA SER A 147 8.26 11.71 13.61
C SER A 147 7.78 12.80 12.61
N PRO A 148 7.02 13.79 13.06
CA PRO A 148 6.55 14.00 14.44
C PRO A 148 5.48 12.98 14.86
N GLU A 149 5.13 12.96 16.14
CA GLU A 149 3.87 12.41 16.63
C GLU A 149 2.71 13.23 16.10
N LYS A 150 1.55 12.59 16.02
CA LYS A 150 0.31 13.24 15.58
C LYS A 150 -0.84 12.97 16.55
N GLU A 151 -1.84 13.80 16.52
CA GLU A 151 -3.13 13.58 17.19
C GLU A 151 -4.08 12.77 16.30
N GLY A 152 -5.05 12.13 16.92
CA GLY A 152 -6.14 11.44 16.26
C GLY A 152 -5.78 10.08 15.67
N GLY A 153 -6.80 9.31 15.34
CA GLY A 153 -6.71 7.89 14.98
C GLY A 153 -6.77 7.59 13.48
N ALA A 154 -6.19 8.42 12.58
CA ALA A 154 -6.30 8.17 11.14
C ALA A 154 -4.95 8.29 10.42
N HIS A 155 -4.87 7.63 9.24
CA HIS A 155 -3.77 7.65 8.28
C HIS A 155 -2.40 7.32 8.86
N PHE A 156 -2.20 6.04 9.17
CA PHE A 156 -0.95 5.51 9.70
C PHE A 156 -0.03 4.89 8.63
N GLY A 157 -0.58 4.46 7.48
CA GLY A 157 0.12 3.56 6.56
C GLY A 157 0.29 2.18 7.17
N GLY A 158 1.54 1.74 7.40
CA GLY A 158 1.88 0.55 8.20
C GLY A 158 2.25 -0.69 7.40
N ARG A 159 2.29 -0.65 6.06
CA ARG A 159 2.75 -1.78 5.24
C ARG A 159 4.26 -1.85 5.18
N MET A 160 4.79 -3.08 5.18
CA MET A 160 6.22 -3.38 5.06
C MET A 160 6.51 -4.15 3.78
N LEU A 161 7.68 -3.91 3.20
CA LEU A 161 8.23 -4.70 2.10
C LEU A 161 9.72 -4.91 2.33
N PHE A 162 10.15 -6.16 2.51
CA PHE A 162 11.58 -6.51 2.51
C PHE A 162 12.15 -6.45 1.10
N LEU A 163 13.34 -5.89 0.96
CA LEU A 163 14.05 -5.75 -0.30
C LEU A 163 15.22 -6.77 -0.38
N PRO A 164 15.66 -7.12 -1.61
CA PRO A 164 16.73 -8.11 -1.80
C PRO A 164 18.11 -7.70 -1.25
N ASP A 165 18.29 -6.42 -0.91
CA ASP A 165 19.53 -5.85 -0.40
C ASP A 165 19.60 -5.77 1.14
N ASP A 166 18.78 -6.57 1.83
CA ASP A 166 18.64 -6.58 3.29
C ASP A 166 18.19 -5.21 3.86
N THR A 167 17.40 -4.46 3.09
CA THR A 167 16.66 -3.28 3.58
C THR A 167 15.16 -3.51 3.51
N MET A 168 14.38 -2.58 4.03
CA MET A 168 12.93 -2.64 3.98
C MET A 168 12.31 -1.28 3.68
N LEU A 169 11.17 -1.29 3.02
CA LEU A 169 10.28 -0.13 2.93
C LEU A 169 9.21 -0.21 4.02
N LEU A 170 8.87 0.95 4.58
CA LEU A 170 7.72 1.11 5.47
C LEU A 170 6.88 2.28 4.99
N THR A 171 5.59 2.06 4.81
CA THR A 171 4.64 3.07 4.34
C THR A 171 4.03 3.85 5.49
N LEU A 172 3.78 5.13 5.28
CA LEU A 172 3.24 6.05 6.28
C LEU A 172 2.10 6.87 5.68
N GLY A 173 1.15 7.23 6.53
CA GLY A 173 0.08 8.17 6.18
C GLY A 173 0.41 9.60 6.59
N ASP A 174 -0.35 10.56 6.07
CA ASP A 174 -0.21 11.99 6.36
C ASP A 174 -0.82 12.41 7.71
N GLY A 175 -1.40 11.44 8.47
CA GLY A 175 -2.07 11.71 9.73
C GLY A 175 -3.43 12.39 9.60
N PHE A 176 -4.01 12.46 8.41
CA PHE A 176 -5.30 13.05 8.04
C PHE A 176 -5.37 14.59 8.20
N ALA A 177 -5.18 15.10 9.41
CA ALA A 177 -5.18 16.53 9.70
C ALA A 177 -3.88 17.24 9.29
N TYR A 178 -2.84 16.50 8.95
CA TYR A 178 -1.49 17.01 8.70
C TYR A 178 -1.06 16.88 7.23
N ARG A 179 -1.99 16.91 6.30
CA ARG A 179 -1.75 16.67 4.87
C ARG A 179 -0.60 17.48 4.28
N GLU A 180 -0.36 18.70 4.76
CA GLU A 180 0.72 19.57 4.28
C GLU A 180 2.11 18.99 4.62
N GLN A 181 2.19 18.15 5.67
CA GLN A 181 3.43 17.47 6.04
C GLN A 181 3.88 16.45 4.98
N ALA A 182 2.98 16.00 4.10
CA ALA A 182 3.34 15.09 3.02
C ALA A 182 4.41 15.70 2.08
N GLN A 183 4.45 17.01 1.92
CA GLN A 183 5.44 17.74 1.13
C GLN A 183 6.67 18.19 1.93
N SER A 184 6.64 18.14 3.27
CA SER A 184 7.79 18.51 4.11
C SER A 184 8.79 17.36 4.20
N LEU A 185 10.05 17.62 3.95
CA LEU A 185 11.13 16.64 4.07
C LEU A 185 11.67 16.48 5.51
N ASP A 186 11.16 17.31 6.45
CA ASP A 186 11.48 17.24 7.89
C ASP A 186 10.50 16.37 8.69
N SER A 187 9.54 15.74 8.00
CA SER A 187 8.47 14.94 8.61
C SER A 187 8.37 13.58 7.93
N ASN A 188 8.05 12.54 8.70
CA ASN A 188 7.74 11.22 8.14
C ASN A 188 6.27 11.07 7.72
N LEU A 189 5.40 12.03 8.02
CA LEU A 189 3.99 11.97 7.63
C LEU A 189 3.85 12.07 6.11
N GLY A 190 3.10 11.13 5.50
CA GLY A 190 2.90 11.05 4.06
C GLY A 190 4.17 10.65 3.28
N LYS A 191 4.91 9.67 3.78
CA LYS A 191 6.17 9.18 3.21
C LYS A 191 6.15 7.66 3.02
N VAL A 192 7.06 7.21 2.18
CA VAL A 192 7.62 5.86 2.28
C VAL A 192 9.06 6.02 2.73
N VAL A 193 9.44 5.31 3.79
CA VAL A 193 10.80 5.32 4.32
C VAL A 193 11.50 4.03 3.98
N ARG A 194 12.84 4.09 3.81
CA ARG A 194 13.68 2.90 3.58
C ARG A 194 14.68 2.77 4.71
N LEU A 195 14.60 1.64 5.39
CA LEU A 195 15.37 1.33 6.59
C LEU A 195 16.19 0.06 6.38
N THR A 196 17.25 -0.08 7.16
CA THR A 196 17.94 -1.37 7.35
C THR A 196 17.04 -2.31 8.17
N LEU A 197 17.39 -3.59 8.23
CA LEU A 197 16.68 -4.55 9.08
C LEU A 197 16.88 -4.30 10.59
N ASP A 198 17.78 -3.39 10.96
CA ASP A 198 17.97 -2.93 12.35
C ASP A 198 17.29 -1.58 12.65
N GLY A 199 16.56 -1.02 11.67
CA GLY A 199 15.77 0.19 11.83
C GLY A 199 16.53 1.50 11.56
N ASP A 200 17.80 1.44 11.20
CA ASP A 200 18.56 2.62 10.79
C ASP A 200 18.16 3.08 9.40
N PRO A 201 18.29 4.38 9.06
CA PRO A 201 18.14 4.83 7.69
C PRO A 201 19.02 4.04 6.73
N ALA A 202 18.43 3.49 5.67
CA ALA A 202 19.19 2.68 4.72
C ALA A 202 20.23 3.53 3.97
N PRO A 203 21.46 3.02 3.74
CA PRO A 203 22.46 3.71 2.96
C PRO A 203 21.98 4.04 1.55
N GLY A 204 22.32 5.22 1.05
CA GLY A 204 21.99 5.63 -0.32
C GLY A 204 20.54 6.09 -0.52
N ASN A 205 19.79 6.39 0.54
CA ASN A 205 18.50 7.06 0.41
C ASN A 205 18.66 8.40 -0.33
N PRO A 206 17.85 8.63 -1.38
CA PRO A 206 18.16 9.64 -2.40
C PRO A 206 18.00 11.08 -1.91
N LEU A 207 17.16 11.31 -0.89
CA LEU A 207 16.84 12.65 -0.40
C LEU A 207 17.73 13.11 0.77
N ALA A 208 18.48 12.21 1.39
CA ALA A 208 19.33 12.50 2.55
C ALA A 208 20.38 13.59 2.25
N ALA A 209 20.99 13.55 1.06
CA ALA A 209 21.95 14.56 0.63
C ALA A 209 21.34 15.95 0.35
N GLN A 210 20.01 16.03 0.27
CA GLN A 210 19.27 17.27 0.04
C GLN A 210 18.75 17.89 1.35
N GLY A 211 19.17 17.36 2.51
CA GLY A 211 18.76 17.83 3.84
C GLY A 211 17.43 17.28 4.33
N ALA A 212 16.86 16.29 3.65
CA ALA A 212 15.71 15.54 4.14
C ALA A 212 16.08 14.67 5.34
N ARG A 213 15.09 14.21 6.09
CA ARG A 213 15.28 13.12 7.05
C ARG A 213 15.90 11.91 6.32
N PRO A 214 16.95 11.30 6.86
CA PRO A 214 17.78 10.35 6.13
C PRO A 214 17.07 9.06 5.72
N GLU A 215 15.97 8.71 6.40
CA GLU A 215 15.16 7.53 6.09
C GLU A 215 14.16 7.72 4.95
N ILE A 216 13.87 8.96 4.54
CA ILE A 216 12.86 9.22 3.50
C ILE A 216 13.32 8.66 2.15
N TRP A 217 12.49 7.79 1.57
CA TRP A 217 12.70 7.22 0.25
C TRP A 217 11.86 7.90 -0.83
N THR A 218 10.56 8.17 -0.54
CA THR A 218 9.64 8.97 -1.37
C THR A 218 8.72 9.81 -0.50
N TYR A 219 8.06 10.81 -1.10
CA TYR A 219 7.20 11.75 -0.37
C TYR A 219 5.98 12.17 -1.19
N GLY A 220 5.08 12.94 -0.58
CA GLY A 220 3.87 13.41 -1.25
C GLY A 220 2.78 12.35 -1.29
N HIS A 221 2.69 11.49 -0.28
CA HIS A 221 1.66 10.44 -0.13
C HIS A 221 0.57 10.87 0.84
N ARG A 222 -0.65 10.37 0.62
CA ARG A 222 -1.76 10.58 1.55
C ARG A 222 -1.87 9.47 2.59
N ASN A 223 -2.10 8.24 2.18
CA ASN A 223 -2.23 7.10 3.09
C ASN A 223 -2.02 5.78 2.33
N VAL A 224 -0.77 5.40 2.21
CA VAL A 224 -0.36 4.20 1.47
C VAL A 224 -0.80 2.94 2.23
N GLN A 225 -1.61 2.09 1.59
CA GLN A 225 -2.24 0.91 2.19
C GLN A 225 -1.76 -0.41 1.60
N GLY A 226 -1.01 -0.38 0.51
CA GLY A 226 -0.39 -1.54 -0.10
C GLY A 226 0.98 -1.19 -0.66
N VAL A 227 1.90 -2.13 -0.59
CA VAL A 227 3.21 -2.10 -1.24
C VAL A 227 3.56 -3.50 -1.71
N ALA A 228 4.04 -3.61 -2.94
CA ALA A 228 4.48 -4.88 -3.51
C ALA A 228 5.65 -4.67 -4.48
N MET A 229 6.48 -5.68 -4.62
CA MET A 229 7.55 -5.71 -5.62
C MET A 229 7.18 -6.75 -6.69
N ASP A 230 7.26 -6.34 -7.94
CA ASP A 230 7.17 -7.26 -9.06
C ASP A 230 8.38 -8.21 -9.02
N PRO A 231 8.17 -9.52 -8.84
CA PRO A 231 9.28 -10.46 -8.70
C PRO A 231 10.06 -10.67 -10.00
N ALA A 232 9.49 -10.33 -11.15
CA ALA A 232 10.16 -10.47 -12.45
C ALA A 232 11.08 -9.30 -12.77
N THR A 233 10.71 -8.08 -12.39
CA THR A 233 11.42 -6.86 -12.76
C THR A 233 12.10 -6.16 -11.58
N GLY A 234 11.69 -6.46 -10.34
CA GLY A 234 12.12 -5.74 -9.14
C GLY A 234 11.49 -4.36 -8.97
N ARG A 235 10.57 -3.96 -9.85
CA ARG A 235 9.84 -2.70 -9.70
C ARG A 235 8.92 -2.74 -8.49
N ILE A 236 8.84 -1.63 -7.78
CA ILE A 236 8.05 -1.49 -6.56
C ILE A 236 6.81 -0.66 -6.87
N TRP A 237 5.68 -1.09 -6.33
CA TRP A 237 4.38 -0.49 -6.54
C TRP A 237 3.69 -0.25 -5.21
N THR A 238 2.90 0.82 -5.16
CA THR A 238 2.06 1.14 -4.00
C THR A 238 0.63 1.43 -4.44
N ASN A 239 -0.30 1.24 -3.51
CA ASN A 239 -1.62 1.87 -3.62
C ASN A 239 -1.89 2.75 -2.41
N GLU A 240 -2.69 3.77 -2.61
CA GLU A 240 -3.05 4.69 -1.54
C GLU A 240 -4.48 5.23 -1.66
N HIS A 241 -5.04 5.59 -0.49
CA HIS A 241 -6.34 6.23 -0.44
C HIS A 241 -6.25 7.69 -0.89
N GLY A 242 -7.05 8.05 -1.87
CA GLY A 242 -7.43 9.43 -2.10
C GLY A 242 -8.39 9.97 -1.03
N PRO A 243 -8.81 11.23 -1.13
CA PRO A 243 -9.88 11.76 -0.29
C PRO A 243 -11.25 11.21 -0.74
N ARG A 244 -12.17 12.02 -1.17
CA ARG A 244 -13.41 11.54 -1.80
C ARG A 244 -13.14 11.28 -3.29
N GLY A 245 -12.77 10.04 -3.65
CA GLY A 245 -12.20 9.64 -4.93
C GLY A 245 -10.70 9.95 -5.04
N GLY A 246 -10.09 9.55 -6.16
CA GLY A 246 -8.67 9.76 -6.40
C GLY A 246 -7.77 8.80 -5.62
N ASP A 247 -8.24 7.59 -5.34
CA ASP A 247 -7.37 6.50 -4.91
C ASP A 247 -6.42 6.14 -6.04
N GLU A 248 -5.20 5.73 -5.73
CA GLU A 248 -4.13 5.60 -6.71
C GLU A 248 -3.38 4.28 -6.63
N VAL A 249 -2.84 3.84 -7.78
CA VAL A 249 -1.75 2.87 -7.88
C VAL A 249 -0.57 3.54 -8.55
N ASN A 250 0.57 3.50 -7.89
CA ASN A 250 1.79 4.17 -8.31
C ASN A 250 2.95 3.18 -8.49
N GLU A 251 3.71 3.29 -9.58
CA GLU A 251 5.05 2.71 -9.66
C GLU A 251 6.02 3.61 -8.90
N MET A 252 6.80 3.03 -7.99
CA MET A 252 7.63 3.77 -7.06
C MET A 252 9.03 4.04 -7.61
N ARG A 253 9.46 5.29 -7.53
CA ARG A 253 10.80 5.75 -7.92
C ARG A 253 11.47 6.44 -6.74
N ALA A 254 12.67 5.99 -6.45
CA ALA A 254 13.46 6.55 -5.36
C ALA A 254 13.65 8.07 -5.50
N GLY A 255 13.33 8.84 -4.46
CA GLY A 255 13.43 10.30 -4.44
C GLY A 255 12.22 11.05 -5.02
N ALA A 256 11.24 10.36 -5.58
CA ALA A 256 10.11 10.98 -6.28
C ALA A 256 9.08 11.59 -5.31
N ASN A 257 8.37 12.60 -5.82
CA ASN A 257 7.24 13.26 -5.18
C ASN A 257 5.94 12.79 -5.82
N TYR A 258 5.03 12.18 -5.05
CA TYR A 258 3.73 11.67 -5.52
C TYR A 258 2.60 12.70 -5.39
N GLY A 259 2.93 13.92 -5.03
CA GLY A 259 2.14 15.12 -5.28
C GLY A 259 1.11 15.49 -4.23
N TRP A 260 0.64 14.58 -3.37
CA TRP A 260 -0.32 14.93 -2.32
C TRP A 260 0.22 16.01 -1.36
N PRO A 261 -0.55 17.04 -0.97
CA PRO A 261 -1.90 17.43 -1.42
C PRO A 261 -1.91 18.44 -2.57
N VAL A 262 -0.76 18.72 -3.21
CA VAL A 262 -0.60 19.72 -4.27
C VAL A 262 -1.31 19.32 -5.55
N ILE A 263 -1.32 18.01 -5.87
CA ILE A 263 -2.13 17.42 -6.93
C ILE A 263 -3.00 16.32 -6.35
N THR A 264 -4.22 16.14 -6.89
CA THR A 264 -5.12 15.04 -6.53
C THR A 264 -6.27 14.93 -7.51
N TYR A 265 -6.76 13.71 -7.74
CA TYR A 265 -7.97 13.43 -8.53
C TYR A 265 -9.25 13.43 -7.68
N GLY A 266 -9.13 13.61 -6.36
CA GLY A 266 -10.24 13.62 -5.44
C GLY A 266 -10.58 15.01 -4.90
N VAL A 267 -11.70 15.09 -4.19
CA VAL A 267 -12.15 16.29 -3.49
C VAL A 267 -12.27 16.02 -1.99
N ASP A 268 -12.28 17.04 -1.18
CA ASP A 268 -12.49 16.91 0.26
C ASP A 268 -13.84 16.22 0.57
N TYR A 269 -13.94 15.55 1.71
CA TYR A 269 -15.19 14.91 2.14
C TYR A 269 -16.36 15.88 2.30
N SER A 270 -16.09 17.16 2.57
CA SER A 270 -17.07 18.27 2.53
C SER A 270 -17.53 18.65 1.12
N GLY A 271 -16.84 18.17 0.08
CA GLY A 271 -17.02 18.55 -1.31
C GLY A 271 -16.17 19.73 -1.75
N ALA A 272 -15.37 20.32 -0.86
CA ALA A 272 -14.46 21.41 -1.21
C ALA A 272 -13.32 20.92 -2.11
N VAL A 273 -12.83 21.79 -2.98
CA VAL A 273 -11.62 21.53 -3.79
C VAL A 273 -10.41 21.59 -2.89
N ILE A 274 -9.61 20.50 -2.86
CA ILE A 274 -8.32 20.46 -2.14
C ILE A 274 -7.25 21.14 -2.98
N SER A 275 -7.15 20.76 -4.25
CA SER A 275 -6.23 21.35 -5.22
C SER A 275 -6.95 21.52 -6.56
N PRO A 276 -6.65 22.60 -7.30
CA PRO A 276 -7.14 22.76 -8.67
C PRO A 276 -6.33 21.93 -9.68
N PHE A 277 -5.27 21.25 -9.23
CA PHE A 277 -4.34 20.53 -10.11
C PHE A 277 -4.48 19.03 -9.92
N THR A 278 -4.50 18.31 -11.03
CA THR A 278 -4.38 16.85 -11.08
C THR A 278 -2.97 16.40 -11.49
N GLU A 279 -2.20 17.30 -12.14
CA GLU A 279 -0.83 17.06 -12.56
C GLU A 279 0.03 18.32 -12.34
N ARG A 280 1.31 18.14 -12.08
CA ARG A 280 2.29 19.22 -11.97
C ARG A 280 3.70 18.70 -12.27
N GLU A 281 4.52 19.53 -12.91
CA GLU A 281 5.92 19.21 -13.17
C GLU A 281 6.68 18.87 -11.88
N GLY A 282 7.47 17.78 -11.92
CA GLY A 282 8.21 17.27 -10.76
C GLY A 282 7.38 16.42 -9.79
N MET A 283 6.13 16.10 -10.14
CA MET A 283 5.26 15.20 -9.38
C MET A 283 4.84 14.02 -10.25
N GLU A 284 4.96 12.81 -9.69
CA GLU A 284 4.63 11.57 -10.38
C GLU A 284 3.11 11.46 -10.57
N GLN A 285 2.73 10.78 -11.63
CA GLN A 285 1.34 10.50 -11.96
C GLN A 285 1.02 9.04 -11.69
N PRO A 286 -0.18 8.75 -11.14
CA PRO A 286 -0.59 7.36 -10.91
C PRO A 286 -0.79 6.62 -12.24
N LEU A 287 -0.46 5.33 -12.24
CA LEU A 287 -0.78 4.43 -13.36
C LEU A 287 -2.26 4.12 -13.45
N VAL A 288 -2.91 4.05 -12.29
CA VAL A 288 -4.36 3.87 -12.15
C VAL A 288 -4.85 4.79 -11.05
N TYR A 289 -6.00 5.42 -11.27
CA TYR A 289 -6.75 6.08 -10.20
C TYR A 289 -8.23 5.74 -10.28
N TRP A 290 -8.94 5.83 -9.14
CA TRP A 290 -10.36 5.52 -9.07
C TRP A 290 -11.18 6.68 -8.54
N VAL A 291 -12.21 7.05 -9.32
CA VAL A 291 -13.28 7.98 -8.93
C VAL A 291 -14.60 7.35 -9.38
N PRO A 292 -15.47 6.94 -8.45
CA PRO A 292 -15.40 7.09 -6.99
C PRO A 292 -14.32 6.21 -6.35
N SER A 293 -13.98 6.52 -5.09
CA SER A 293 -13.05 5.73 -4.28
C SER A 293 -13.51 4.28 -4.12
N ILE A 294 -12.56 3.35 -4.24
CA ILE A 294 -12.73 1.93 -3.90
C ILE A 294 -12.10 1.59 -2.54
N ALA A 295 -11.40 2.55 -1.93
CA ALA A 295 -10.62 2.38 -0.72
C ALA A 295 -9.63 1.19 -0.83
N PRO A 296 -8.62 1.26 -1.73
CA PRO A 296 -7.67 0.18 -1.95
C PRO A 296 -6.90 -0.13 -0.66
N SER A 297 -6.53 -1.38 -0.49
CA SER A 297 -5.91 -1.87 0.75
C SER A 297 -4.66 -2.69 0.44
N GLY A 298 -4.57 -3.97 0.81
CA GLY A 298 -3.42 -4.78 0.44
C GLY A 298 -3.27 -4.97 -1.06
N MET A 299 -2.05 -5.27 -1.50
CA MET A 299 -1.74 -5.57 -2.89
C MET A 299 -0.68 -6.66 -3.00
N ALA A 300 -0.72 -7.41 -4.10
CA ALA A 300 0.25 -8.45 -4.40
C ALA A 300 0.40 -8.64 -5.90
N PHE A 301 1.63 -8.87 -6.38
CA PHE A 301 1.86 -9.44 -7.69
C PHE A 301 1.61 -10.95 -7.67
N TYR A 302 1.05 -11.46 -8.76
CA TYR A 302 0.84 -12.88 -8.91
C TYR A 302 1.95 -13.52 -9.79
N ASN A 303 2.62 -14.55 -9.23
CA ASN A 303 3.60 -15.33 -9.95
C ASN A 303 3.42 -16.85 -9.74
N GLY A 304 2.25 -17.25 -9.22
CA GLY A 304 1.90 -18.64 -8.97
C GLY A 304 1.61 -19.44 -10.24
N ALA A 305 1.67 -20.75 -10.14
CA ALA A 305 1.38 -21.65 -11.25
C ALA A 305 -0.11 -22.01 -11.41
N LEU A 306 -0.96 -21.71 -10.39
CA LEU A 306 -2.38 -22.09 -10.43
C LEU A 306 -3.18 -21.32 -11.47
N PHE A 307 -2.84 -20.06 -11.71
CA PHE A 307 -3.47 -19.22 -12.71
C PHE A 307 -2.42 -18.71 -13.72
N PRO A 308 -2.05 -19.50 -14.74
CA PRO A 308 -1.01 -19.08 -15.69
C PRO A 308 -1.33 -17.77 -16.42
N ALA A 309 -2.61 -17.48 -16.63
CA ALA A 309 -3.07 -16.24 -17.27
C ALA A 309 -2.96 -14.98 -16.38
N TRP A 310 -2.65 -15.15 -15.09
CA TRP A 310 -2.52 -14.05 -14.15
C TRP A 310 -1.06 -13.72 -13.81
N GLN A 311 -0.12 -14.45 -14.40
CA GLN A 311 1.30 -14.23 -14.09
C GLN A 311 1.75 -12.84 -14.52
N GLY A 312 2.30 -12.08 -13.58
CA GLY A 312 2.72 -10.70 -13.76
C GLY A 312 1.64 -9.67 -13.43
N ASP A 313 0.39 -10.08 -13.21
CA ASP A 313 -0.69 -9.17 -12.86
C ASP A 313 -0.60 -8.70 -11.42
N LEU A 314 -1.10 -7.49 -11.21
CA LEU A 314 -1.20 -6.87 -9.89
C LEU A 314 -2.63 -7.03 -9.35
N PHE A 315 -2.73 -7.55 -8.13
CA PHE A 315 -3.99 -7.67 -7.40
C PHE A 315 -4.06 -6.63 -6.28
N VAL A 316 -5.18 -5.90 -6.23
CA VAL A 316 -5.45 -4.86 -5.23
C VAL A 316 -6.77 -5.18 -4.56
N SER A 317 -6.74 -5.46 -3.26
CA SER A 317 -7.95 -5.62 -2.45
C SER A 317 -8.56 -4.26 -2.12
N ALA A 318 -9.88 -4.21 -1.93
CA ALA A 318 -10.58 -2.96 -1.66
C ALA A 318 -11.58 -3.09 -0.51
N LEU A 319 -11.69 -2.04 0.29
CA LEU A 319 -12.59 -1.97 1.43
C LEU A 319 -14.00 -1.52 1.04
N ALA A 320 -14.14 -0.88 -0.12
CA ALA A 320 -15.42 -0.47 -0.65
C ALA A 320 -15.83 -1.34 -1.84
N GLY A 321 -17.10 -1.74 -1.89
CA GLY A 321 -17.68 -2.47 -3.01
C GLY A 321 -17.34 -3.96 -3.05
N ALA A 322 -16.84 -4.55 -1.95
CA ALA A 322 -16.56 -5.98 -1.85
C ALA A 322 -15.84 -6.50 -3.10
N GLN A 323 -14.63 -6.02 -3.37
CA GLN A 323 -13.95 -6.31 -4.63
C GLN A 323 -12.45 -6.56 -4.47
N LEU A 324 -11.95 -7.48 -5.28
CA LEU A 324 -10.54 -7.63 -5.60
C LEU A 324 -10.33 -7.13 -7.03
N ARG A 325 -9.46 -6.16 -7.22
CA ARG A 325 -9.07 -5.66 -8.54
C ARG A 325 -7.89 -6.46 -9.06
N ARG A 326 -8.04 -7.07 -10.23
CA ARG A 326 -6.94 -7.56 -11.05
C ARG A 326 -6.58 -6.47 -12.04
N ILE A 327 -5.34 -6.07 -12.07
CA ILE A 327 -4.77 -5.12 -13.02
C ILE A 327 -3.83 -5.90 -13.92
N ASP A 328 -4.23 -6.07 -15.17
CA ASP A 328 -3.46 -6.72 -16.21
C ASP A 328 -2.35 -5.78 -16.68
N LEU A 329 -1.11 -6.22 -16.58
CA LEU A 329 0.08 -5.45 -16.90
C LEU A 329 0.87 -6.13 -18.01
N ASP A 330 1.38 -5.35 -18.96
CA ASP A 330 2.37 -5.85 -19.89
C ASP A 330 3.77 -5.91 -19.28
N ALA A 331 4.73 -6.44 -20.03
CA ALA A 331 6.11 -6.60 -19.58
C ALA A 331 6.79 -5.27 -19.20
N ASP A 332 6.32 -4.15 -19.73
CA ASP A 332 6.82 -2.81 -19.43
C ASP A 332 6.09 -2.19 -18.22
N GLY A 333 5.08 -2.87 -17.67
CA GLY A 333 4.25 -2.42 -16.56
C GLY A 333 3.13 -1.46 -16.96
N ALA A 334 2.85 -1.34 -18.24
CA ALA A 334 1.70 -0.56 -18.68
C ALA A 334 0.40 -1.35 -18.48
N VAL A 335 -0.63 -0.65 -18.01
CA VAL A 335 -1.95 -1.23 -17.74
C VAL A 335 -2.65 -1.58 -19.03
N GLN A 336 -2.95 -2.85 -19.24
CA GLN A 336 -3.69 -3.37 -20.39
C GLN A 336 -5.19 -3.43 -20.11
N GLY A 337 -5.57 -3.70 -18.85
CA GLY A 337 -6.96 -3.80 -18.45
C GLY A 337 -7.15 -3.89 -16.94
N GLN A 338 -8.41 -3.83 -16.50
CA GLN A 338 -8.79 -4.08 -15.12
C GLN A 338 -10.00 -4.99 -15.05
N GLU A 339 -10.02 -5.88 -14.08
CA GLU A 339 -11.13 -6.78 -13.81
C GLU A 339 -11.53 -6.68 -12.34
N ILE A 340 -12.82 -6.84 -12.07
CA ILE A 340 -13.36 -6.91 -10.71
C ILE A 340 -13.69 -8.37 -10.40
N LEU A 341 -13.02 -8.93 -9.41
CA LEU A 341 -13.25 -10.27 -8.90
C LEU A 341 -13.99 -10.21 -7.57
N LEU A 342 -14.58 -11.32 -7.14
CA LEU A 342 -15.22 -11.53 -5.84
C LEU A 342 -16.47 -10.65 -5.59
N GLN A 343 -17.15 -10.19 -6.64
CA GLN A 343 -18.38 -9.39 -6.48
C GLN A 343 -19.51 -10.18 -5.79
N GLU A 344 -19.46 -11.50 -5.85
CA GLU A 344 -20.39 -12.42 -5.21
C GLU A 344 -20.09 -12.69 -3.72
N VAL A 345 -18.93 -12.22 -3.22
CA VAL A 345 -18.49 -12.41 -1.84
C VAL A 345 -18.70 -11.14 -1.04
N GLU A 346 -19.55 -11.21 -0.04
CA GLU A 346 -19.77 -10.08 0.86
C GLU A 346 -18.54 -9.83 1.75
N GLY A 347 -18.19 -8.56 2.00
CA GLY A 347 -17.13 -8.18 2.91
C GLY A 347 -16.33 -6.98 2.44
N ARG A 348 -15.40 -6.56 3.29
CA ARG A 348 -14.40 -5.53 3.03
C ARG A 348 -13.06 -6.24 2.96
N PHE A 349 -12.40 -6.24 1.81
CA PHE A 349 -11.15 -6.96 1.66
C PHE A 349 -9.98 -6.07 2.07
N ARG A 350 -9.31 -6.46 3.18
CA ARG A 350 -8.23 -5.68 3.81
C ARG A 350 -6.85 -6.02 3.26
N ASN A 351 -6.62 -7.26 2.90
CA ASN A 351 -5.32 -7.70 2.41
C ASN A 351 -5.48 -8.78 1.35
N VAL A 352 -4.52 -8.85 0.45
CA VAL A 352 -4.33 -9.94 -0.51
C VAL A 352 -2.87 -10.32 -0.52
N VAL A 353 -2.58 -11.62 -0.43
CA VAL A 353 -1.22 -12.18 -0.51
C VAL A 353 -1.24 -13.46 -1.33
N GLN A 354 -0.16 -13.78 -2.03
CA GLN A 354 0.01 -15.09 -2.64
C GLN A 354 0.55 -16.06 -1.60
N GLY A 355 -0.14 -17.18 -1.43
CA GLY A 355 0.29 -18.26 -0.54
C GLY A 355 1.39 -19.15 -1.15
N PRO A 356 2.07 -19.96 -0.32
CA PRO A 356 3.13 -20.85 -0.78
C PRO A 356 2.63 -21.95 -1.73
N ASP A 357 1.32 -22.23 -1.75
CA ASP A 357 0.65 -23.16 -2.67
C ASP A 357 0.28 -22.52 -4.03
N GLY A 358 0.62 -21.23 -4.23
CA GLY A 358 0.31 -20.47 -5.43
C GLY A 358 -1.12 -19.94 -5.52
N ALA A 359 -1.96 -20.14 -4.50
CA ALA A 359 -3.28 -19.52 -4.42
C ALA A 359 -3.19 -18.07 -3.91
N LEU A 360 -4.21 -17.25 -4.16
CA LEU A 360 -4.37 -15.97 -3.51
C LEU A 360 -5.16 -16.13 -2.21
N TYR A 361 -4.68 -15.47 -1.15
CA TYR A 361 -5.35 -15.42 0.14
C TYR A 361 -5.76 -13.99 0.47
N LEU A 362 -6.99 -13.83 0.94
CA LEU A 362 -7.54 -12.52 1.28
C LEU A 362 -7.95 -12.49 2.75
N LEU A 363 -7.75 -11.33 3.36
CA LEU A 363 -8.41 -11.00 4.63
C LEU A 363 -9.69 -10.24 4.33
N ALA A 364 -10.81 -10.80 4.75
CA ALA A 364 -12.10 -10.13 4.75
C ALA A 364 -12.42 -9.63 6.16
N GLU A 365 -12.65 -8.32 6.32
CA GLU A 365 -13.20 -7.74 7.55
C GLU A 365 -14.71 -7.98 7.54
N SER A 366 -15.26 -8.55 8.59
CA SER A 366 -16.68 -8.80 8.78
C SER A 366 -17.43 -9.31 7.54
N THR A 367 -17.69 -10.58 7.50
CA THR A 367 -18.49 -11.22 6.43
C THR A 367 -19.69 -11.92 7.05
N GLY A 368 -20.86 -11.75 6.43
CA GLY A 368 -22.06 -12.46 6.84
C GLY A 368 -22.69 -12.00 8.18
N ALA A 369 -23.56 -12.84 8.73
CA ALA A 369 -24.41 -12.50 9.87
C ALA A 369 -23.67 -12.48 11.22
N ASP A 370 -22.55 -13.17 11.35
CA ASP A 370 -21.74 -13.24 12.58
C ASP A 370 -20.73 -12.10 12.70
N GLN A 371 -20.59 -11.27 11.65
CA GLN A 371 -19.70 -10.11 11.63
C GLN A 371 -18.22 -10.42 11.94
N SER A 372 -17.80 -11.69 11.88
CA SER A 372 -16.41 -12.08 12.09
C SER A 372 -15.58 -11.95 10.81
N GLY A 373 -14.32 -11.57 10.95
CA GLY A 373 -13.37 -11.56 9.85
C GLY A 373 -12.96 -12.98 9.45
N GLN A 374 -12.55 -13.13 8.20
CA GLN A 374 -12.19 -14.43 7.59
C GLN A 374 -10.89 -14.34 6.80
N VAL A 375 -10.23 -15.49 6.69
CA VAL A 375 -9.24 -15.76 5.64
C VAL A 375 -9.91 -16.54 4.53
N LEU A 376 -9.91 -15.97 3.33
CA LEU A 376 -10.42 -16.59 2.11
C LEU A 376 -9.25 -17.09 1.26
N ARG A 377 -9.44 -18.23 0.58
CA ARG A 377 -8.49 -18.76 -0.40
C ARG A 377 -9.17 -18.80 -1.77
N LEU A 378 -8.51 -18.18 -2.76
CA LEU A 378 -8.95 -18.13 -4.15
C LEU A 378 -8.02 -19.04 -4.97
N ALA A 379 -8.59 -20.02 -5.62
CA ALA A 379 -7.89 -21.04 -6.42
C ALA A 379 -8.74 -21.47 -7.63
N PRO A 380 -8.19 -22.16 -8.62
CA PRO A 380 -9.00 -22.76 -9.68
C PRO A 380 -10.07 -23.70 -9.10
N PRO A 381 -11.21 -23.86 -9.79
CA PRO A 381 -12.21 -24.88 -9.42
C PRO A 381 -11.58 -26.28 -9.36
N SER A 382 -12.02 -27.08 -8.40
CA SER A 382 -11.56 -28.47 -8.23
C SER A 382 -12.06 -29.40 -9.34
#